data_fa949272131ca4d6f100b3731eef20a5
#
_entry.id   fa949272131ca4d6f100b3731eef20a5
#
_cell.length_a   1.000
_cell.length_b   1.000
_cell.length_c   1.000
_cell.angle_alpha   90.00
_cell.angle_beta   90.00
_cell.angle_gamma   90.00
#
_symmetry.space_group_name_H-M   'P 1'
#
loop_
_entity.id
_entity.type
_entity.pdbx_description
1 polymer ?
#
loop_
_entity_poly.entity_id
_entity_poly.type
_entity_poly.pdbx_seq_one_letter_code
_entity_poly.pdbx_strand_id
1 'polypeptide(L)'
;RRQRQMCIRDRFVSGKTAKSILISCGARLAPFDIQELRDLTMYDELQLDTLGDKKTALFLIMSDTDSTFNFLISMVYTQLFNLLCDKADDVYGGKLPIHVRCLIDECANIGQIPNLEKLVATIRSREISACLVLQTKSQLKAIYKDNADTIIGNMDSQVFLGGSEPTTLKELSEALGKETIDTFNTSDTRGSSPSCGTNYQKLGKDMP
;
A
#
# COMPACT_ATOMS: atom_id res chain seq x y z
N ARG A 1 6.54 -15.02 37.28
CA ARG A 1 6.89 -14.47 35.93
C ARG A 1 8.39 -14.21 35.79
N ARG A 2 9.09 -13.58 36.75
CA ARG A 2 10.56 -13.33 36.68
C ARG A 2 11.39 -14.62 36.56
N GLN A 3 11.04 -15.71 37.27
CA GLN A 3 11.75 -16.99 37.18
C GLN A 3 11.61 -17.67 35.81
N ARG A 4 10.46 -17.59 35.12
CA ARG A 4 10.30 -18.14 33.76
C ARG A 4 11.15 -17.41 32.73
N GLN A 5 11.28 -16.10 32.84
CA GLN A 5 12.15 -15.33 31.96
C GLN A 5 13.62 -15.63 32.14
N MET A 6 14.04 -15.87 33.36
CA MET A 6 15.40 -16.30 33.67
C MET A 6 15.74 -17.69 33.10
N CYS A 7 14.85 -18.67 33.23
CA CYS A 7 15.04 -20.01 32.64
C CYS A 7 15.10 -20.02 31.09
N ILE A 8 14.37 -19.15 30.43
CA ILE A 8 14.46 -19.01 28.96
C ILE A 8 15.80 -18.39 28.59
N ARG A 9 16.25 -17.36 29.29
CA ARG A 9 17.53 -16.69 29.04
C ARG A 9 18.73 -17.63 29.22
N ASP A 10 18.72 -18.50 30.26
CA ASP A 10 19.79 -19.43 30.55
C ASP A 10 19.87 -20.60 29.55
N ARG A 11 18.74 -21.03 28.98
CA ARG A 11 18.73 -22.09 27.94
C ARG A 11 19.29 -21.63 26.60
N PHE A 12 19.29 -20.34 26.32
CA PHE A 12 19.80 -19.76 25.05
C PHE A 12 21.28 -19.36 25.11
N VAL A 13 21.95 -19.48 26.27
CA VAL A 13 23.32 -18.96 26.48
C VAL A 13 24.43 -19.91 25.99
N SER A 14 24.12 -21.14 25.59
CA SER A 14 25.17 -22.07 25.14
C SER A 14 25.19 -22.25 23.62
N GLY A 15 26.01 -21.48 22.91
CA GLY A 15 26.34 -21.68 21.52
C GLY A 15 26.42 -20.39 20.67
N LYS A 16 27.18 -20.45 19.57
CA LYS A 16 27.33 -19.31 18.61
C LYS A 16 25.97 -18.87 18.04
N THR A 17 25.07 -19.81 17.78
CA THR A 17 23.73 -19.57 17.27
C THR A 17 22.86 -18.76 18.24
N ALA A 18 22.90 -19.08 19.53
CA ALA A 18 22.15 -18.34 20.53
C ALA A 18 22.61 -16.89 20.68
N LYS A 19 23.92 -16.65 20.62
CA LYS A 19 24.47 -15.28 20.61
C LYS A 19 24.00 -14.50 19.37
N SER A 20 24.00 -15.12 18.19
CA SER A 20 23.49 -14.49 16.96
C SER A 20 22.02 -14.11 17.08
N ILE A 21 21.18 -14.99 17.62
CA ILE A 21 19.76 -14.74 17.84
C ILE A 21 19.56 -13.56 18.79
N LEU A 22 20.28 -13.54 19.92
CA LEU A 22 20.20 -12.46 20.91
C LEU A 22 20.65 -11.12 20.34
N ILE A 23 21.72 -11.11 19.54
CA ILE A 23 22.20 -9.90 18.87
C ILE A 23 21.15 -9.39 17.87
N SER A 24 20.58 -10.29 17.05
CA SER A 24 19.51 -9.94 16.11
C SER A 24 18.25 -9.40 16.80
N CYS A 25 17.84 -10.03 17.90
CA CYS A 25 16.71 -9.54 18.70
C CYS A 25 17.02 -8.18 19.34
N GLY A 26 18.23 -8.02 19.91
CA GLY A 26 18.66 -6.76 20.51
C GLY A 26 18.66 -5.62 19.48
N ALA A 27 19.21 -5.86 18.30
CA ALA A 27 19.23 -4.85 17.23
C ALA A 27 17.82 -4.42 16.79
N ARG A 28 16.86 -5.37 16.72
CA ARG A 28 15.47 -5.07 16.36
C ARG A 28 14.67 -4.38 17.46
N LEU A 29 15.03 -4.63 18.72
CA LEU A 29 14.38 -4.03 19.88
C LEU A 29 15.06 -2.74 20.34
N ALA A 30 16.22 -2.38 19.78
CA ALA A 30 16.95 -1.17 20.11
C ALA A 30 16.12 0.14 20.06
N PRO A 31 15.18 0.32 19.13
CA PRO A 31 14.31 1.51 19.14
C PRO A 31 13.51 1.66 20.44
N PHE A 32 13.13 0.55 21.08
CA PHE A 32 12.41 0.56 22.37
C PHE A 32 13.30 0.86 23.60
N ASP A 33 14.60 1.13 23.40
CA ASP A 33 15.46 1.69 24.45
C ASP A 33 15.23 3.19 24.63
N ILE A 34 14.57 3.85 23.66
CA ILE A 34 14.12 5.24 23.74
C ILE A 34 12.95 5.30 24.73
N GLN A 35 13.08 6.13 25.77
CA GLN A 35 12.10 6.20 26.84
C GLN A 35 10.72 6.62 26.33
N GLU A 36 10.67 7.64 25.48
CA GLU A 36 9.43 8.18 24.89
C GLU A 36 8.68 7.11 24.10
N LEU A 37 9.41 6.27 23.39
CA LEU A 37 8.80 5.18 22.64
C LEU A 37 8.25 4.08 23.54
N ARG A 38 8.95 3.76 24.62
CA ARG A 38 8.45 2.82 25.63
C ARG A 38 7.17 3.34 26.29
N ASP A 39 7.14 4.60 26.66
CA ASP A 39 5.99 5.22 27.29
C ASP A 39 4.80 5.22 26.34
N LEU A 40 5.01 5.53 25.05
CA LEU A 40 3.98 5.50 24.01
C LEU A 40 3.40 4.09 23.79
N THR A 41 4.21 3.03 23.93
CA THR A 41 3.79 1.65 23.65
C THR A 41 3.46 0.84 24.89
N MET A 42 3.49 1.44 26.07
CA MET A 42 3.28 0.74 27.33
C MET A 42 1.82 0.33 27.55
N TYR A 43 0.89 1.11 27.05
CA TYR A 43 -0.56 0.92 27.20
C TYR A 43 -1.24 0.93 25.83
N ASP A 44 -2.37 0.24 25.73
CA ASP A 44 -3.23 0.29 24.56
C ASP A 44 -4.19 1.50 24.67
N GLU A 45 -3.80 2.62 24.10
CA GLU A 45 -4.64 3.83 24.03
C GLU A 45 -5.44 3.91 22.73
N LEU A 46 -5.00 3.20 21.68
CA LEU A 46 -5.59 3.28 20.35
C LEU A 46 -6.91 2.51 20.24
N GLN A 47 -7.06 1.43 21.00
CA GLN A 47 -8.24 0.55 20.97
C GLN A 47 -8.65 0.21 19.53
N LEU A 48 -7.68 -0.24 18.72
CA LEU A 48 -7.84 -0.47 17.27
C LEU A 48 -8.97 -1.44 16.94
N ASP A 49 -9.27 -2.35 17.84
CA ASP A 49 -10.35 -3.32 17.72
C ASP A 49 -11.75 -2.70 17.78
N THR A 50 -11.88 -1.45 18.26
CA THR A 50 -13.18 -0.76 18.37
C THR A 50 -13.55 0.09 17.15
N LEU A 51 -12.64 0.26 16.19
CA LEU A 51 -12.84 1.16 15.05
C LEU A 51 -14.04 0.77 14.16
N GLY A 52 -14.39 -0.52 14.11
CA GLY A 52 -15.55 -1.01 13.37
C GLY A 52 -16.88 -1.01 14.16
N ASP A 53 -16.86 -0.65 15.45
CA ASP A 53 -18.04 -0.71 16.32
C ASP A 53 -18.79 0.63 16.39
N LYS A 54 -18.08 1.72 16.33
CA LYS A 54 -18.59 3.09 16.43
C LYS A 54 -17.93 4.00 15.42
N LYS A 55 -18.62 5.09 15.05
CA LYS A 55 -18.06 6.11 14.15
C LYS A 55 -16.89 6.79 14.84
N THR A 56 -15.70 6.49 14.37
CA THR A 56 -14.42 6.97 14.93
C THR A 56 -13.53 7.45 13.80
N ALA A 57 -12.73 8.48 14.05
CA ALA A 57 -11.63 8.90 13.16
C ALA A 57 -10.33 8.77 13.94
N LEU A 58 -9.40 7.98 13.43
CA LEU A 58 -8.05 7.84 13.95
C LEU A 58 -7.08 8.53 13.00
N PHE A 59 -6.27 9.43 13.52
CA PHE A 59 -5.21 10.12 12.77
C PHE A 59 -3.85 9.64 13.25
N LEU A 60 -3.09 9.05 12.32
CA LEU A 60 -1.71 8.64 12.53
C LEU A 60 -0.81 9.65 11.82
N ILE A 61 -0.15 10.50 12.59
CA ILE A 61 0.72 11.56 12.04
C ILE A 61 2.16 11.12 12.20
N MET A 62 2.91 11.14 11.10
CA MET A 62 4.32 10.79 11.06
C MET A 62 5.13 11.91 10.40
N SER A 63 6.43 11.94 10.66
CA SER A 63 7.34 12.88 9.99
C SER A 63 7.63 12.44 8.57
N ASP A 64 7.63 13.40 7.63
CA ASP A 64 8.00 13.15 6.23
C ASP A 64 9.51 13.04 6.03
N THR A 65 10.28 13.62 6.96
CA THR A 65 11.74 13.73 6.84
C THR A 65 12.50 12.70 7.67
N ASP A 66 11.86 12.10 8.69
CA ASP A 66 12.48 11.14 9.59
C ASP A 66 11.76 9.78 9.51
N SER A 67 12.45 8.81 8.92
CA SER A 67 11.94 7.45 8.73
C SER A 67 12.20 6.52 9.92
N THR A 68 12.86 7.00 10.99
CA THR A 68 13.29 6.19 12.13
C THR A 68 12.14 5.41 12.77
N PHE A 69 10.95 6.01 12.82
CA PHE A 69 9.78 5.43 13.48
C PHE A 69 8.71 4.88 12.52
N ASN A 70 8.97 4.85 11.22
CA ASN A 70 8.00 4.35 10.23
C ASN A 70 7.57 2.91 10.49
N PHE A 71 8.43 2.09 11.10
CA PHE A 71 8.10 0.72 11.49
C PHE A 71 6.91 0.65 12.47
N LEU A 72 6.71 1.68 13.31
CA LEU A 72 5.56 1.74 14.23
C LEU A 72 4.25 1.82 13.48
N ILE A 73 4.19 2.67 12.47
CA ILE A 73 3.00 2.82 11.64
C ILE A 73 2.70 1.52 10.88
N SER A 74 3.73 0.86 10.35
CA SER A 74 3.59 -0.47 9.74
C SER A 74 3.05 -1.50 10.74
N MET A 75 3.50 -1.47 12.01
CA MET A 75 2.97 -2.32 13.08
C MET A 75 1.52 -2.01 13.40
N VAL A 76 1.15 -0.72 13.49
CA VAL A 76 -0.24 -0.29 13.74
C VAL A 76 -1.16 -0.80 12.64
N TYR A 77 -0.81 -0.63 11.36
CA TYR A 77 -1.62 -1.16 10.26
C TYR A 77 -1.71 -2.69 10.29
N THR A 78 -0.62 -3.37 10.59
CA THR A 78 -0.62 -4.83 10.72
C THR A 78 -1.58 -5.30 11.82
N GLN A 79 -1.54 -4.68 12.99
CA GLN A 79 -2.43 -4.98 14.10
C GLN A 79 -3.86 -4.60 13.78
N LEU A 80 -4.10 -3.43 13.20
CA LEU A 80 -5.40 -2.94 12.81
C LEU A 80 -6.12 -3.92 11.87
N PHE A 81 -5.47 -4.30 10.77
CA PHE A 81 -6.09 -5.23 9.82
C PHE A 81 -6.37 -6.60 10.44
N ASN A 82 -5.45 -7.14 11.23
CA ASN A 82 -5.66 -8.43 11.90
C ASN A 82 -6.82 -8.35 12.90
N LEU A 83 -6.82 -7.37 13.80
CA LEU A 83 -7.87 -7.21 14.81
C LEU A 83 -9.26 -6.99 14.19
N LEU A 84 -9.35 -6.17 13.14
CA LEU A 84 -10.62 -5.91 12.48
C LEU A 84 -11.12 -7.13 11.69
N CYS A 85 -10.22 -7.87 11.04
CA CYS A 85 -10.59 -9.10 10.34
C CYS A 85 -11.05 -10.18 11.31
N ASP A 86 -10.30 -10.44 12.38
CA ASP A 86 -10.64 -11.41 13.40
C ASP A 86 -11.98 -11.05 14.06
N LYS A 87 -12.18 -9.77 14.39
CA LYS A 87 -13.43 -9.29 14.97
C LYS A 87 -14.62 -9.41 14.01
N ALA A 88 -14.42 -9.10 12.73
CA ALA A 88 -15.46 -9.27 11.72
C ALA A 88 -15.89 -10.75 11.63
N ASP A 89 -14.94 -11.67 11.63
CA ASP A 89 -15.19 -13.10 11.49
C ASP A 89 -15.77 -13.72 12.77
N ASP A 90 -15.14 -13.46 13.92
CA ASP A 90 -15.45 -14.16 15.18
C ASP A 90 -16.64 -13.55 15.93
N VAL A 91 -16.83 -12.22 15.83
CA VAL A 91 -17.87 -11.51 16.59
C VAL A 91 -19.09 -11.16 15.75
N TYR A 92 -18.85 -10.72 14.49
CA TYR A 92 -19.91 -10.17 13.65
C TYR A 92 -20.33 -11.07 12.48
N GLY A 93 -19.84 -12.31 12.43
CA GLY A 93 -20.26 -13.28 11.40
C GLY A 93 -19.81 -12.91 9.98
N GLY A 94 -18.68 -12.22 9.84
CA GLY A 94 -18.01 -11.94 8.58
C GLY A 94 -17.99 -10.49 8.12
N LYS A 95 -18.70 -9.57 8.81
CA LYS A 95 -18.76 -8.15 8.44
C LYS A 95 -18.79 -7.24 9.65
N LEU A 96 -17.99 -6.18 9.62
CA LEU A 96 -18.05 -5.13 10.63
C LEU A 96 -19.38 -4.35 10.54
N PRO A 97 -19.96 -3.90 11.67
CA PRO A 97 -21.18 -3.11 11.68
C PRO A 97 -21.00 -1.72 11.05
N ILE A 98 -19.80 -1.16 11.10
CA ILE A 98 -19.46 0.12 10.50
C ILE A 98 -18.27 -0.09 9.56
N HIS A 99 -18.41 0.43 8.33
CA HIS A 99 -17.32 0.38 7.35
C HIS A 99 -16.08 1.14 7.82
N VAL A 100 -14.93 0.48 7.79
CA VAL A 100 -13.63 1.07 8.14
C VAL A 100 -12.86 1.38 6.87
N ARG A 101 -12.56 2.65 6.66
CA ARG A 101 -11.72 3.09 5.55
C ARG A 101 -10.34 3.50 6.05
N CYS A 102 -9.31 2.82 5.56
CA CYS A 102 -7.91 3.18 5.78
C CYS A 102 -7.43 4.07 4.64
N LEU A 103 -7.22 5.34 4.91
CA LEU A 103 -6.61 6.29 3.96
C LEU A 103 -5.12 6.37 4.30
N ILE A 104 -4.28 5.85 3.43
CA ILE A 104 -2.84 5.76 3.61
C ILE A 104 -2.18 6.72 2.64
N ASP A 105 -1.95 7.93 3.13
CA ASP A 105 -1.25 8.97 2.39
C ASP A 105 0.25 8.66 2.38
N GLU A 106 0.90 8.91 1.26
CA GLU A 106 2.32 8.59 1.03
C GLU A 106 2.69 7.16 1.46
N CYS A 107 1.91 6.19 1.02
CA CYS A 107 2.04 4.77 1.40
C CYS A 107 3.47 4.24 1.29
N ALA A 108 4.28 4.79 0.39
CA ALA A 108 5.68 4.44 0.23
C ALA A 108 6.54 4.83 1.45
N ASN A 109 6.18 5.86 2.19
CA ASN A 109 6.97 6.34 3.33
C ASN A 109 6.77 5.49 4.59
N ILE A 110 5.65 4.80 4.69
CA ILE A 110 5.35 3.92 5.84
C ILE A 110 6.27 2.68 5.87
N GLY A 111 6.86 2.33 4.73
CA GLY A 111 7.56 1.08 4.56
C GLY A 111 6.61 -0.07 4.22
N GLN A 112 7.11 -1.30 4.35
CA GLN A 112 6.32 -2.48 3.99
C GLN A 112 5.34 -2.85 5.11
N ILE A 113 4.05 -2.86 4.80
CA ILE A 113 3.02 -3.51 5.63
C ILE A 113 3.04 -4.99 5.27
N PRO A 114 3.35 -5.89 6.21
CA PRO A 114 3.44 -7.32 5.93
C PRO A 114 2.13 -7.90 5.37
N ASN A 115 2.24 -8.72 4.31
CA ASN A 115 1.10 -9.39 3.65
C ASN A 115 0.01 -8.44 3.10
N LEU A 116 0.33 -7.19 2.81
CA LEU A 116 -0.64 -6.23 2.28
C LEU A 116 -1.34 -6.76 1.02
N GLU A 117 -0.62 -7.48 0.14
CA GLU A 117 -1.15 -8.10 -1.08
C GLU A 117 -2.29 -9.09 -0.81
N LYS A 118 -2.23 -9.80 0.33
CA LYS A 118 -3.29 -10.73 0.76
C LYS A 118 -4.43 -9.99 1.45
N LEU A 119 -4.08 -8.99 2.25
CA LEU A 119 -5.05 -8.18 2.98
C LEU A 119 -5.99 -7.47 2.02
N VAL A 120 -5.48 -6.74 1.04
CA VAL A 120 -6.33 -6.00 0.08
C VAL A 120 -7.26 -6.90 -0.73
N ALA A 121 -6.90 -8.17 -0.92
CA ALA A 121 -7.76 -9.14 -1.58
C ALA A 121 -8.94 -9.62 -0.69
N THR A 122 -8.82 -9.53 0.63
CA THR A 122 -9.75 -10.16 1.58
C THR A 122 -10.58 -9.20 2.43
N ILE A 123 -10.06 -8.00 2.70
CA ILE A 123 -10.69 -7.04 3.63
C ILE A 123 -12.05 -6.51 3.15
N ARG A 124 -12.28 -6.48 1.84
CA ARG A 124 -13.52 -5.97 1.23
C ARG A 124 -14.77 -6.69 1.77
N SER A 125 -14.72 -8.01 1.88
CA SER A 125 -15.85 -8.81 2.38
C SER A 125 -16.21 -8.47 3.84
N ARG A 126 -15.28 -7.90 4.60
CA ARG A 126 -15.40 -7.58 6.02
C ARG A 126 -15.77 -6.12 6.30
N GLU A 127 -16.20 -5.39 5.28
CA GLU A 127 -16.49 -3.95 5.35
C GLU A 127 -15.24 -3.10 5.70
N ILE A 128 -14.08 -3.50 5.19
CA ILE A 128 -12.84 -2.75 5.34
C ILE A 128 -12.33 -2.38 3.94
N SER A 129 -11.92 -1.13 3.76
CA SER A 129 -11.30 -0.67 2.51
C SER A 129 -9.98 0.05 2.78
N ALA A 130 -9.07 -0.05 1.81
CA ALA A 130 -7.81 0.67 1.81
C ALA A 130 -7.74 1.60 0.59
N CYS A 131 -7.30 2.83 0.83
CA CYS A 131 -6.97 3.80 -0.20
C CYS A 131 -5.49 4.12 -0.07
N LEU A 132 -4.70 3.69 -1.05
CA LEU A 132 -3.26 3.91 -1.09
C LEU A 132 -2.97 5.12 -1.96
N VAL A 133 -2.37 6.15 -1.40
CA VAL A 133 -1.92 7.33 -2.15
C VAL A 133 -0.42 7.20 -2.41
N LEU A 134 -0.04 7.37 -3.66
CA LEU A 134 1.33 7.19 -4.15
C LEU A 134 1.67 8.34 -5.11
N GLN A 135 2.90 8.76 -5.13
CA GLN A 135 3.39 9.71 -6.15
C GLN A 135 3.63 9.00 -7.48
N THR A 136 4.13 7.75 -7.43
CA THR A 136 4.37 6.91 -8.61
C THR A 136 4.14 5.43 -8.28
N LYS A 137 3.78 4.64 -9.28
CA LYS A 137 3.70 3.17 -9.14
C LYS A 137 5.07 2.54 -8.85
N SER A 138 6.15 3.16 -9.32
CA SER A 138 7.52 2.70 -9.09
C SER A 138 7.88 2.67 -7.60
N GLN A 139 7.35 3.58 -6.78
CA GLN A 139 7.53 3.56 -5.33
C GLN A 139 6.95 2.29 -4.70
N LEU A 140 5.76 1.87 -5.13
CA LEU A 140 5.15 0.63 -4.62
C LEU A 140 5.98 -0.60 -5.03
N LYS A 141 6.46 -0.63 -6.29
CA LYS A 141 7.33 -1.69 -6.80
C LYS A 141 8.67 -1.77 -6.05
N ALA A 142 9.23 -0.65 -5.63
CA ALA A 142 10.47 -0.63 -4.85
C ALA A 142 10.30 -1.33 -3.48
N ILE A 143 9.13 -1.20 -2.84
CA ILE A 143 8.85 -1.76 -1.50
C ILE A 143 8.35 -3.20 -1.58
N TYR A 144 7.34 -3.44 -2.42
CA TYR A 144 6.64 -4.74 -2.48
C TYR A 144 7.14 -5.66 -3.58
N LYS A 145 8.06 -5.20 -4.45
CA LYS A 145 8.64 -5.98 -5.56
C LYS A 145 7.54 -6.63 -6.40
N ASP A 146 7.60 -7.94 -6.59
CA ASP A 146 6.64 -8.71 -7.40
C ASP A 146 5.20 -8.66 -6.85
N ASN A 147 5.04 -8.42 -5.54
CA ASN A 147 3.72 -8.30 -4.91
C ASN A 147 3.03 -6.96 -5.24
N ALA A 148 3.74 -5.96 -5.74
CA ALA A 148 3.16 -4.66 -6.08
C ALA A 148 2.06 -4.78 -7.15
N ASP A 149 2.29 -5.58 -8.18
CA ASP A 149 1.30 -5.79 -9.25
C ASP A 149 0.05 -6.51 -8.72
N THR A 150 0.20 -7.41 -7.75
CA THR A 150 -0.93 -8.04 -7.05
C THR A 150 -1.72 -7.04 -6.24
N ILE A 151 -1.05 -6.12 -5.52
CA ILE A 151 -1.72 -5.05 -4.77
C ILE A 151 -2.52 -4.16 -5.72
N ILE A 152 -1.90 -3.67 -6.81
CA ILE A 152 -2.54 -2.83 -7.81
C ILE A 152 -3.74 -3.53 -8.46
N GLY A 153 -3.58 -4.82 -8.81
CA GLY A 153 -4.62 -5.62 -9.43
C GLY A 153 -5.85 -5.89 -8.54
N ASN A 154 -5.68 -5.81 -7.21
CA ASN A 154 -6.78 -5.93 -6.25
C ASN A 154 -7.45 -4.59 -5.91
N MET A 155 -6.96 -3.46 -6.46
CA MET A 155 -7.60 -2.16 -6.30
C MET A 155 -8.68 -1.97 -7.36
N ASP A 156 -9.94 -1.90 -6.95
CA ASP A 156 -11.10 -1.74 -7.84
C ASP A 156 -11.08 -0.41 -8.62
N SER A 157 -10.49 0.62 -8.04
CA SER A 157 -10.48 1.97 -8.62
C SER A 157 -9.09 2.57 -8.55
N GLN A 158 -8.67 3.15 -9.67
CA GLN A 158 -7.43 3.90 -9.77
C GLN A 158 -7.77 5.34 -10.17
N VAL A 159 -7.31 6.31 -9.39
CA VAL A 159 -7.49 7.74 -9.67
C VAL A 159 -6.12 8.33 -9.98
N PHE A 160 -5.98 8.88 -11.18
CA PHE A 160 -4.76 9.55 -11.59
C PHE A 160 -4.99 11.06 -11.62
N LEU A 161 -4.26 11.78 -10.79
CA LEU A 161 -4.38 13.23 -10.64
C LEU A 161 -3.34 14.02 -11.45
N GLY A 162 -2.57 13.32 -12.26
CA GLY A 162 -1.49 13.89 -13.06
C GLY A 162 -0.13 13.44 -12.59
N GLY A 163 0.89 13.64 -13.43
CA GLY A 163 2.26 13.26 -13.19
C GLY A 163 3.05 13.18 -14.49
N SER A 164 4.37 13.13 -14.39
CA SER A 164 5.27 13.09 -15.54
C SER A 164 6.12 11.80 -15.60
N GLU A 165 5.84 10.83 -14.74
CA GLU A 165 6.61 9.57 -14.73
C GLU A 165 6.21 8.70 -15.92
N PRO A 166 7.15 8.43 -16.88
CA PRO A 166 6.83 7.80 -18.15
C PRO A 166 6.24 6.39 -18.00
N THR A 167 6.68 5.62 -17.01
CA THR A 167 6.22 4.24 -16.80
C THR A 167 4.75 4.21 -16.38
N THR A 168 4.37 5.05 -15.43
CA THR A 168 2.97 5.17 -14.98
C THR A 168 2.06 5.66 -16.11
N LEU A 169 2.50 6.68 -16.87
CA LEU A 169 1.75 7.21 -18.01
C LEU A 169 1.53 6.13 -19.08
N LYS A 170 2.56 5.37 -19.40
CA LYS A 170 2.48 4.29 -20.38
C LYS A 170 1.52 3.19 -19.93
N GLU A 171 1.64 2.71 -18.69
CA GLU A 171 0.76 1.68 -18.13
C GLU A 171 -0.71 2.13 -18.11
N LEU A 172 -0.98 3.39 -17.77
CA LEU A 172 -2.34 3.95 -17.79
C LEU A 172 -2.90 4.06 -19.20
N SER A 173 -2.09 4.55 -20.15
CA SER A 173 -2.50 4.64 -21.57
C SER A 173 -2.78 3.26 -22.16
N GLU A 174 -1.97 2.26 -21.85
CA GLU A 174 -2.19 0.87 -22.28
C GLU A 174 -3.46 0.28 -21.64
N ALA A 175 -3.77 0.61 -20.39
CA ALA A 175 -4.98 0.15 -19.69
C ALA A 175 -6.25 0.78 -20.27
N LEU A 176 -6.20 2.04 -20.73
CA LEU A 176 -7.31 2.71 -21.41
C LEU A 176 -7.56 2.14 -22.82
N GLY A 177 -6.54 1.57 -23.44
CA GLY A 177 -6.62 1.00 -24.77
C GLY A 177 -6.41 2.02 -25.89
N LYS A 178 -6.89 1.68 -27.09
CA LYS A 178 -6.71 2.49 -28.30
C LYS A 178 -8.05 2.91 -28.89
N GLU A 179 -8.15 4.18 -29.22
CA GLU A 179 -9.26 4.69 -30.00
C GLU A 179 -8.94 4.64 -31.49
N THR A 180 -9.93 4.26 -32.33
CA THR A 180 -9.78 4.32 -33.76
C THR A 180 -10.26 5.69 -34.26
N ILE A 181 -9.32 6.48 -34.76
CA ILE A 181 -9.64 7.77 -35.36
C ILE A 181 -9.62 7.66 -36.89
N ASP A 182 -10.59 8.28 -37.55
CA ASP A 182 -10.60 8.46 -38.98
C ASP A 182 -9.75 9.68 -39.32
N THR A 183 -8.67 9.47 -40.05
CA THR A 183 -7.85 10.56 -40.59
C THR A 183 -7.99 10.62 -42.07
N PHE A 184 -8.05 11.84 -42.61
CA PHE A 184 -8.05 12.06 -44.03
C PHE A 184 -6.89 12.98 -44.41
N ASN A 185 -6.18 12.57 -45.44
CA ASN A 185 -5.15 13.40 -46.08
C ASN A 185 -5.70 13.94 -47.41
N THR A 186 -5.70 15.26 -47.53
CA THR A 186 -6.01 15.93 -48.82
C THR A 186 -4.70 16.28 -49.50
N SER A 187 -4.46 15.76 -50.68
CA SER A 187 -3.37 16.20 -51.56
C SER A 187 -3.94 17.05 -52.68
N ASP A 188 -3.45 18.27 -52.76
CA ASP A 188 -3.82 19.23 -53.81
C ASP A 188 -2.60 19.49 -54.68
N THR A 189 -2.61 19.00 -55.91
CA THR A 189 -1.52 19.18 -56.85
C THR A 189 -1.86 20.32 -57.81
N ARG A 190 -1.10 21.40 -57.71
CA ARG A 190 -1.24 22.58 -58.57
C ARG A 190 -0.23 22.47 -59.72
N GLY A 191 -0.69 22.14 -60.89
CA GLY A 191 0.10 22.03 -62.11
C GLY A 191 -0.79 22.12 -63.38
N SER A 192 -0.23 21.84 -64.54
CA SER A 192 -0.96 21.85 -65.82
C SER A 192 -2.09 20.79 -65.88
N SER A 193 -2.17 19.88 -64.95
CA SER A 193 -3.27 18.93 -64.70
C SER A 193 -3.55 18.89 -63.22
N PRO A 194 -4.41 19.77 -62.69
CA PRO A 194 -4.72 19.80 -61.27
C PRO A 194 -5.52 18.56 -60.89
N SER A 195 -5.07 17.90 -59.78
CA SER A 195 -5.80 16.77 -59.20
C SER A 195 -5.95 17.02 -57.70
N CYS A 196 -7.15 16.75 -57.18
CA CYS A 196 -7.46 16.75 -55.77
C CYS A 196 -7.80 15.31 -55.34
N GLY A 197 -7.07 14.78 -54.44
CA GLY A 197 -7.29 13.42 -53.87
C GLY A 197 -7.50 13.50 -52.38
N THR A 198 -8.52 12.81 -51.87
CA THR A 198 -8.72 12.62 -50.41
C THR A 198 -8.52 11.15 -50.09
N ASN A 199 -7.52 10.86 -49.26
CA ASN A 199 -7.27 9.53 -48.78
C ASN A 199 -7.81 9.39 -47.35
N TYR A 200 -8.67 8.41 -47.13
CA TYR A 200 -9.20 8.08 -45.78
C TYR A 200 -8.35 6.95 -45.19
N GLN A 201 -7.87 7.17 -44.00
CA GLN A 201 -7.07 6.19 -43.29
C GLN A 201 -7.58 6.04 -41.85
N LYS A 202 -7.85 4.80 -41.43
CA LYS A 202 -8.18 4.49 -40.03
C LYS A 202 -6.90 4.21 -39.28
N LEU A 203 -6.57 5.03 -38.32
CA LEU A 203 -5.40 4.87 -37.46
C LEU A 203 -5.86 4.62 -36.03
N GLY A 204 -5.31 3.57 -35.41
CA GLY A 204 -5.42 3.41 -33.96
C GLY A 204 -4.53 4.43 -33.26
N LYS A 205 -5.10 5.25 -32.38
CA LYS A 205 -4.39 6.22 -31.56
C LYS A 205 -4.54 5.83 -30.11
N ASP A 206 -3.43 5.88 -29.34
CA ASP A 206 -3.48 5.68 -27.89
C ASP A 206 -4.32 6.80 -27.28
N MET A 207 -5.20 6.42 -26.34
CA MET A 207 -5.99 7.41 -25.60
C MET A 207 -5.08 8.24 -24.70
N PRO A 208 -5.31 9.55 -24.60
CA PRO A 208 -4.50 10.44 -23.77
C PRO A 208 -4.65 10.16 -22.28
#